data_de5e46793fd07e337440c9386034a234
#
_entry.id   de5e46793fd07e337440c9386034a234
#
_cell.length_a   1.000
_cell.length_b   1.000
_cell.length_c   1.000
_cell.angle_alpha   90.00
_cell.angle_beta   90.00
_cell.angle_gamma   90.00
#
_symmetry.space_group_name_H-M   'P 1'
#
loop_
_entity.id
_entity.type
_entity.pdbx_description
1 polymer ?
#
loop_
_entity_poly.entity_id
_entity_poly.type
_entity_poly.pdbx_seq_one_letter_code
_entity_poly.pdbx_strand_id
1 'polypeptide(L)'
;MTTVKFKKFDIEAYQPGKSTIKSFNKIIKLSANESALGVSVRAKKAISNKKLSLFRYPDGKSKKLRSQISKKFNCDKEKIICGAGSDEVIQMLCQLFLKPKDEVILPQFSFLMYRIYAKIVGAKVVFAKEKNFKVSVSEIIKKVGN
;
A
#
# COMPACT_ATOMS: atom_id res chain seq x y z
N MET A 1 -38.66 12.16 4.77
CA MET A 1 -37.39 11.78 4.07
C MET A 1 -36.34 11.46 5.10
N THR A 2 -35.84 10.22 5.11
CA THR A 2 -34.79 9.82 6.06
C THR A 2 -33.47 10.38 5.52
N THR A 3 -32.87 11.32 6.26
CA THR A 3 -31.56 11.90 5.88
C THR A 3 -30.48 10.85 6.10
N VAL A 4 -29.80 10.45 5.05
CA VAL A 4 -28.65 9.53 5.16
C VAL A 4 -27.51 10.26 5.88
N LYS A 5 -27.13 9.76 7.05
CA LYS A 5 -25.99 10.29 7.81
C LYS A 5 -24.72 9.57 7.38
N PHE A 6 -23.78 10.30 6.80
CA PHE A 6 -22.45 9.76 6.48
C PHE A 6 -21.59 9.69 7.74
N LYS A 7 -20.79 8.62 7.85
CA LYS A 7 -19.78 8.51 8.90
C LYS A 7 -18.67 9.53 8.62
N LYS A 8 -18.44 10.45 9.56
CA LYS A 8 -17.31 11.36 9.50
C LYS A 8 -16.08 10.67 10.07
N PHE A 9 -14.97 10.72 9.35
CA PHE A 9 -13.68 10.22 9.80
C PHE A 9 -12.74 11.39 10.06
N ASP A 10 -12.04 11.36 11.19
CA ASP A 10 -10.91 12.24 11.47
C ASP A 10 -9.65 11.65 10.82
N ILE A 11 -9.56 11.82 9.50
CA ILE A 11 -8.48 11.28 8.67
C ILE A 11 -7.90 12.42 7.86
N GLU A 12 -6.60 12.64 8.00
CA GLU A 12 -5.87 13.54 7.12
C GLU A 12 -5.83 12.96 5.70
N ALA A 13 -6.16 13.81 4.71
CA ALA A 13 -6.05 13.43 3.31
C ALA A 13 -4.58 13.15 2.95
N TYR A 14 -4.35 12.07 2.22
CA TYR A 14 -3.02 11.80 1.67
C TYR A 14 -2.62 12.89 0.68
N GLN A 15 -1.49 13.53 0.90
CA GLN A 15 -0.92 14.50 -0.02
C GLN A 15 0.30 13.89 -0.71
N PRO A 16 0.19 13.56 -2.02
CA PRO A 16 1.33 13.04 -2.76
C PRO A 16 2.40 14.11 -2.92
N GLY A 17 3.64 13.68 -3.05
CA GLY A 17 4.75 14.59 -3.32
C GLY A 17 4.54 15.36 -4.63
N LYS A 18 4.91 16.65 -4.65
CA LYS A 18 4.78 17.52 -5.81
C LYS A 18 5.62 17.00 -6.98
N SER A 19 5.04 16.91 -8.16
CA SER A 19 5.72 16.54 -9.41
C SER A 19 6.11 17.73 -10.27
N THR A 20 5.61 18.93 -9.94
CA THR A 20 5.89 20.18 -10.66
C THR A 20 6.16 21.30 -9.66
N ILE A 21 7.12 22.17 -9.95
CA ILE A 21 7.39 23.40 -9.21
C ILE A 21 7.37 24.52 -10.24
N LYS A 22 6.54 25.56 -10.02
CA LYS A 22 6.51 26.73 -10.89
C LYS A 22 7.91 27.31 -10.99
N SER A 23 8.33 27.67 -12.18
CA SER A 23 9.64 28.28 -12.51
C SER A 23 10.82 27.33 -12.69
N PHE A 24 10.62 26.03 -12.68
CA PHE A 24 11.69 25.07 -12.96
C PHE A 24 11.31 24.12 -14.09
N ASN A 25 12.12 24.08 -15.15
CA ASN A 25 11.91 23.20 -16.31
C ASN A 25 12.35 21.76 -16.10
N LYS A 26 13.25 21.54 -15.12
CA LYS A 26 13.77 20.19 -14.78
C LYS A 26 13.76 20.00 -13.28
N ILE A 27 12.99 19.03 -12.82
CA ILE A 27 12.83 18.72 -11.41
C ILE A 27 13.32 17.29 -11.16
N ILE A 28 14.12 17.13 -10.10
CA ILE A 28 14.47 15.81 -9.56
C ILE A 28 13.48 15.52 -8.42
N LYS A 29 12.54 14.60 -8.65
CA LYS A 29 11.53 14.22 -7.67
C LYS A 29 12.09 13.17 -6.73
N LEU A 30 12.27 13.54 -5.46
CA LEU A 30 12.74 12.65 -4.38
C LEU A 30 11.65 12.37 -3.33
N SER A 31 10.42 12.83 -3.58
CA SER A 31 9.29 12.74 -2.64
C SER A 31 8.47 11.46 -2.76
N ALA A 32 8.86 10.54 -3.64
CA ALA A 32 8.20 9.24 -3.81
C ALA A 32 9.24 8.18 -4.20
N ASN A 33 8.95 6.91 -3.89
CA ASN A 33 9.83 5.79 -4.22
C ASN A 33 9.66 5.36 -5.69
N GLU A 34 9.86 6.30 -6.60
CA GLU A 34 9.82 6.05 -8.04
C GLU A 34 11.19 5.58 -8.55
N SER A 35 11.19 4.69 -9.56
CA SER A 35 12.43 4.22 -10.15
C SER A 35 13.11 5.32 -10.95
N ALA A 36 14.30 5.77 -10.52
CA ALA A 36 15.10 6.73 -11.28
C ALA A 36 15.59 6.16 -12.64
N LEU A 37 15.63 4.84 -12.80
CA LEU A 37 16.01 4.14 -14.03
C LEU A 37 14.82 3.96 -14.98
N GLY A 38 13.61 4.33 -14.58
CA GLY A 38 12.39 4.14 -15.35
C GLY A 38 11.95 2.69 -15.46
N VAL A 39 11.21 2.39 -16.51
CA VAL A 39 10.62 1.07 -16.76
C VAL A 39 11.61 0.16 -17.47
N SER A 40 11.69 -1.11 -17.07
CA SER A 40 12.48 -2.13 -17.76
C SER A 40 12.11 -2.22 -19.24
N VAL A 41 13.11 -2.31 -20.12
CA VAL A 41 12.92 -2.43 -21.58
C VAL A 41 12.04 -3.65 -21.92
N ARG A 42 12.21 -4.77 -21.22
CA ARG A 42 11.40 -5.98 -21.40
C ARG A 42 9.93 -5.75 -21.02
N ALA A 43 9.66 -5.06 -19.91
CA ALA A 43 8.32 -4.71 -19.47
C ALA A 43 7.64 -3.75 -20.47
N LYS A 44 8.36 -2.71 -20.92
CA LYS A 44 7.88 -1.77 -21.95
C LYS A 44 7.50 -2.51 -23.24
N LYS A 45 8.36 -3.42 -23.72
CA LYS A 45 8.09 -4.24 -24.91
C LYS A 45 6.87 -5.16 -24.72
N ALA A 46 6.70 -5.75 -23.52
CA ALA A 46 5.55 -6.61 -23.22
C ALA A 46 4.23 -5.83 -23.25
N ILE A 47 4.20 -4.63 -22.66
CA ILE A 47 3.02 -3.76 -22.65
C ILE A 47 2.67 -3.26 -24.05
N SER A 48 3.67 -2.94 -24.87
CA SER A 48 3.47 -2.46 -26.26
C SER A 48 3.07 -3.58 -27.23
N ASN A 49 2.94 -4.82 -26.77
CA ASN A 49 2.56 -5.94 -27.63
C ASN A 49 1.08 -5.84 -28.02
N LYS A 50 0.79 -5.66 -29.30
CA LYS A 50 -0.57 -5.53 -29.87
C LYS A 50 -1.44 -6.78 -29.67
N LYS A 51 -0.89 -7.91 -29.22
CA LYS A 51 -1.67 -9.14 -28.91
C LYS A 51 -2.37 -9.11 -27.56
N LEU A 52 -2.25 -8.02 -26.78
CA LEU A 52 -3.00 -7.88 -25.52
C LEU A 52 -4.48 -7.72 -25.81
N SER A 53 -5.29 -8.60 -25.25
CA SER A 53 -6.76 -8.54 -25.35
C SER A 53 -7.33 -7.60 -24.29
N LEU A 54 -7.08 -6.30 -24.42
CA LEU A 54 -7.45 -5.27 -23.42
C LEU A 54 -8.97 -5.11 -23.24
N PHE A 55 -9.78 -5.62 -24.17
CA PHE A 55 -11.25 -5.61 -24.11
C PHE A 55 -11.84 -6.75 -23.27
N ARG A 56 -11.03 -7.67 -22.78
CA ARG A 56 -11.46 -8.78 -21.93
C ARG A 56 -11.18 -8.49 -20.45
N TYR A 57 -12.04 -8.96 -19.59
CA TYR A 57 -11.78 -8.94 -18.15
C TYR A 57 -10.50 -9.70 -17.81
N PRO A 58 -9.67 -9.19 -16.90
CA PRO A 58 -8.49 -9.91 -16.41
C PRO A 58 -8.91 -11.17 -15.64
N ASP A 59 -7.98 -12.12 -15.51
CA ASP A 59 -8.16 -13.28 -14.63
C ASP A 59 -8.17 -12.80 -13.16
N GLY A 60 -9.35 -12.82 -12.53
CA GLY A 60 -9.53 -12.37 -11.14
C GLY A 60 -8.70 -13.16 -10.12
N LYS A 61 -8.18 -14.33 -10.48
CA LYS A 61 -7.28 -15.13 -9.64
C LYS A 61 -5.80 -14.85 -9.91
N SER A 62 -5.46 -14.01 -10.89
CA SER A 62 -4.10 -13.66 -11.28
C SER A 62 -3.15 -14.87 -11.43
N LYS A 63 -3.66 -16.00 -11.96
CA LYS A 63 -2.96 -17.29 -11.97
C LYS A 63 -1.57 -17.23 -12.59
N LYS A 64 -1.43 -16.55 -13.73
CA LYS A 64 -0.14 -16.41 -14.43
C LYS A 64 0.86 -15.63 -13.58
N LEU A 65 0.44 -14.50 -12.99
CA LEU A 65 1.29 -13.67 -12.14
C LEU A 65 1.72 -14.41 -10.88
N ARG A 66 0.78 -15.03 -10.16
CA ARG A 66 1.05 -15.84 -8.96
C ARG A 66 2.04 -16.98 -9.26
N SER A 67 1.87 -17.67 -10.40
CA SER A 67 2.80 -18.73 -10.83
C SER A 67 4.21 -18.19 -11.09
N GLN A 68 4.37 -17.02 -11.69
CA GLN A 68 5.69 -16.43 -11.94
C GLN A 68 6.35 -15.94 -10.64
N ILE A 69 5.58 -15.34 -9.74
CA ILE A 69 6.06 -14.93 -8.41
C ILE A 69 6.52 -16.17 -7.62
N SER A 70 5.70 -17.21 -7.60
CA SER A 70 6.01 -18.49 -6.94
C SER A 70 7.33 -19.07 -7.42
N LYS A 71 7.55 -19.14 -8.74
CA LYS A 71 8.79 -19.63 -9.32
C LYS A 71 10.00 -18.74 -8.97
N LYS A 72 9.82 -17.41 -9.01
CA LYS A 72 10.92 -16.46 -8.77
C LYS A 72 11.37 -16.45 -7.31
N PHE A 73 10.43 -16.56 -6.38
CA PHE A 73 10.70 -16.42 -4.94
C PHE A 73 10.64 -17.74 -4.18
N ASN A 74 10.48 -18.87 -4.91
CA ASN A 74 10.40 -20.22 -4.32
C ASN A 74 9.37 -20.28 -3.19
N CYS A 75 8.16 -19.81 -3.42
CA CYS A 75 7.06 -19.82 -2.45
C CYS A 75 5.81 -20.43 -3.06
N ASP A 76 4.90 -20.92 -2.20
CA ASP A 76 3.66 -21.53 -2.63
C ASP A 76 2.73 -20.47 -3.31
N LYS A 77 2.34 -20.74 -4.55
CA LYS A 77 1.43 -19.86 -5.31
C LYS A 77 0.07 -19.66 -4.63
N GLU A 78 -0.39 -20.64 -3.84
CA GLU A 78 -1.67 -20.54 -3.12
C GLU A 78 -1.60 -19.59 -1.91
N LYS A 79 -0.39 -19.23 -1.48
CA LYS A 79 -0.13 -18.24 -0.44
C LYS A 79 0.15 -16.83 -0.96
N ILE A 80 -0.11 -16.59 -2.25
CA ILE A 80 0.12 -15.29 -2.89
C ILE A 80 -1.23 -14.63 -3.18
N ILE A 81 -1.38 -13.40 -2.70
CA ILE A 81 -2.49 -12.50 -3.04
C ILE A 81 -1.93 -11.38 -3.91
N CYS A 82 -2.66 -11.01 -4.96
CA CYS A 82 -2.35 -9.89 -5.83
C CYS A 82 -3.39 -8.79 -5.63
N GLY A 83 -2.93 -7.54 -5.61
CA GLY A 83 -3.78 -6.36 -5.53
C GLY A 83 -3.25 -5.25 -6.42
N ALA A 84 -3.98 -4.15 -6.54
CA ALA A 84 -3.56 -2.94 -7.23
C ALA A 84 -2.53 -2.16 -6.38
N GLY A 85 -1.34 -2.72 -6.24
CA GLY A 85 -0.28 -2.23 -5.39
C GLY A 85 -0.43 -2.63 -3.92
N SER A 86 0.52 -2.18 -3.10
CA SER A 86 0.53 -2.44 -1.66
C SER A 86 -0.67 -1.80 -0.93
N ASP A 87 -1.20 -0.71 -1.43
CA ASP A 87 -2.33 0.00 -0.82
C ASP A 87 -3.57 -0.89 -0.72
N GLU A 88 -3.95 -1.54 -1.81
CA GLU A 88 -5.11 -2.44 -1.79
C GLU A 88 -4.86 -3.65 -0.88
N VAL A 89 -3.65 -4.19 -0.87
CA VAL A 89 -3.30 -5.31 0.02
C VAL A 89 -3.39 -4.89 1.49
N ILE A 90 -2.88 -3.69 1.85
CA ILE A 90 -2.97 -3.14 3.21
C ILE A 90 -4.45 -2.94 3.59
N GLN A 91 -5.25 -2.39 2.69
CA GLN A 91 -6.69 -2.22 2.90
C GLN A 91 -7.39 -3.56 3.18
N MET A 92 -7.14 -4.57 2.34
CA MET A 92 -7.71 -5.91 2.52
C MET A 92 -7.31 -6.52 3.87
N LEU A 93 -6.04 -6.39 4.28
CA LEU A 93 -5.57 -6.87 5.57
C LEU A 93 -6.27 -6.16 6.73
N CYS A 94 -6.40 -4.83 6.67
CA CYS A 94 -7.11 -4.09 7.69
C CYS A 94 -8.59 -4.50 7.79
N GLN A 95 -9.26 -4.67 6.66
CA GLN A 95 -10.67 -5.10 6.64
C GLN A 95 -10.87 -6.53 7.13
N LEU A 96 -9.91 -7.43 6.88
CA LEU A 96 -10.02 -8.84 7.23
C LEU A 96 -9.70 -9.11 8.72
N PHE A 97 -8.68 -8.43 9.25
CA PHE A 97 -8.14 -8.76 10.58
C PHE A 97 -8.50 -7.76 11.67
N LEU A 98 -9.00 -6.57 11.33
CA LEU A 98 -9.29 -5.54 12.32
C LEU A 98 -10.79 -5.28 12.45
N LYS A 99 -11.21 -5.02 13.68
CA LYS A 99 -12.54 -4.54 14.03
C LYS A 99 -12.42 -3.25 14.86
N PRO A 100 -13.53 -2.51 15.08
CA PRO A 100 -13.53 -1.32 15.92
C PRO A 100 -12.95 -1.61 17.30
N LYS A 101 -12.09 -0.70 17.78
CA LYS A 101 -11.35 -0.74 19.07
C LYS A 101 -10.12 -1.65 19.10
N ASP A 102 -9.86 -2.48 18.09
CA ASP A 102 -8.58 -3.18 18.01
C ASP A 102 -7.42 -2.18 17.96
N GLU A 103 -6.25 -2.55 18.45
CA GLU A 103 -5.05 -1.71 18.37
C GLU A 103 -4.13 -2.16 17.23
N VAL A 104 -3.62 -1.18 16.50
CA VAL A 104 -2.61 -1.39 15.45
C VAL A 104 -1.36 -0.62 15.83
N ILE A 105 -0.27 -1.32 16.00
CA ILE A 105 1.02 -0.71 16.33
C ILE A 105 1.75 -0.40 15.03
N LEU A 106 2.10 0.86 14.85
CA LEU A 106 2.82 1.35 13.66
C LEU A 106 4.12 2.04 14.05
N PRO A 107 5.19 1.89 13.27
CA PRO A 107 6.35 2.75 13.40
C PRO A 107 5.97 4.22 13.17
N GLN A 108 6.61 5.14 13.87
CA GLN A 108 6.25 6.57 13.88
C GLN A 108 6.28 7.22 12.49
N PHE A 109 7.27 6.86 11.67
CA PHE A 109 7.45 7.41 10.32
C PHE A 109 7.06 6.44 9.21
N SER A 110 6.16 5.49 9.52
CA SER A 110 5.65 4.54 8.55
C SER A 110 4.75 5.21 7.49
N PHE A 111 4.51 4.48 6.41
CA PHE A 111 3.66 4.93 5.33
C PHE A 111 2.25 5.28 5.82
N LEU A 112 1.77 6.44 5.42
CA LEU A 112 0.51 7.03 5.90
C LEU A 112 -0.70 6.12 5.73
N MET A 113 -0.74 5.30 4.67
CA MET A 113 -1.89 4.47 4.35
C MET A 113 -2.20 3.42 5.41
N TYR A 114 -1.22 2.92 6.15
CA TYR A 114 -1.46 2.00 7.29
C TYR A 114 -2.42 2.62 8.31
N ARG A 115 -2.15 3.86 8.73
CA ARG A 115 -3.01 4.53 9.74
C ARG A 115 -4.37 4.92 9.16
N ILE A 116 -4.44 5.27 7.87
CA ILE A 116 -5.70 5.60 7.21
C ILE A 116 -6.62 4.39 7.21
N TYR A 117 -6.17 3.24 6.72
CA TYR A 117 -7.00 2.03 6.65
C TYR A 117 -7.36 1.49 8.04
N ALA A 118 -6.44 1.55 9.02
CA ALA A 118 -6.75 1.20 10.40
C ALA A 118 -7.88 2.08 10.98
N LYS A 119 -7.81 3.41 10.78
CA LYS A 119 -8.86 4.34 11.21
C LYS A 119 -10.21 4.11 10.50
N ILE A 120 -10.22 3.77 9.21
CA ILE A 120 -11.44 3.49 8.44
C ILE A 120 -12.22 2.33 9.05
N VAL A 121 -11.55 1.28 9.48
CA VAL A 121 -12.20 0.14 10.15
C VAL A 121 -12.49 0.39 11.63
N GLY A 122 -12.10 1.55 12.16
CA GLY A 122 -12.37 1.95 13.56
C GLY A 122 -11.35 1.42 14.56
N ALA A 123 -10.19 0.94 14.09
CA ALA A 123 -9.11 0.53 14.96
C ALA A 123 -8.34 1.74 15.51
N LYS A 124 -7.72 1.57 16.67
CA LYS A 124 -6.89 2.56 17.35
C LYS A 124 -5.44 2.40 16.89
N VAL A 125 -4.83 3.49 16.45
CA VAL A 125 -3.43 3.49 16.04
C VAL A 125 -2.55 3.86 17.24
N VAL A 126 -1.56 3.01 17.52
CA VAL A 126 -0.55 3.19 18.55
C VAL A 126 0.81 3.32 17.87
N PHE A 127 1.55 4.40 18.14
CA PHE A 127 2.85 4.61 17.53
C PHE A 127 3.99 4.06 18.39
N ALA A 128 4.85 3.26 17.77
CA ALA A 128 6.14 2.86 18.31
C ALA A 128 7.22 3.84 17.85
N LYS A 129 8.06 4.31 18.78
CA LYS A 129 9.17 5.22 18.47
C LYS A 129 10.21 4.54 17.59
N GLU A 130 10.74 5.27 16.64
CA GLU A 130 11.87 4.84 15.85
C GLU A 130 13.17 5.39 16.45
N LYS A 131 14.28 4.66 16.28
CA LYS A 131 15.62 5.08 16.68
C LYS A 131 16.43 5.38 15.44
N ASN A 132 16.89 6.64 15.29
CA ASN A 132 17.64 7.09 14.11
C ASN A 132 16.93 6.74 12.78
N PHE A 133 15.63 7.00 12.70
CA PHE A 133 14.78 6.68 11.55
C PHE A 133 14.76 5.18 11.15
N LYS A 134 15.05 4.30 12.10
CA LYS A 134 14.98 2.85 11.92
C LYS A 134 13.92 2.25 12.83
N VAL A 135 13.17 1.30 12.28
CA VAL A 135 12.19 0.53 13.04
C VAL A 135 12.89 -0.22 14.17
N SER A 136 12.36 -0.09 15.38
CA SER A 136 12.88 -0.77 16.57
C SER A 136 11.87 -1.82 17.06
N VAL A 137 12.23 -3.08 16.94
CA VAL A 137 11.40 -4.21 17.43
C VAL A 137 11.10 -4.08 18.91
N SER A 138 12.08 -3.67 19.73
CA SER A 138 11.89 -3.49 21.18
C SER A 138 10.86 -2.39 21.48
N GLU A 139 10.81 -1.31 20.70
CA GLU A 139 9.82 -0.24 20.89
C GLU A 139 8.40 -0.69 20.43
N ILE A 140 8.31 -1.57 19.43
CA ILE A 140 7.04 -2.18 19.02
C ILE A 140 6.52 -3.09 20.13
N ILE A 141 7.36 -3.99 20.65
CA ILE A 141 6.97 -4.96 21.71
C ILE A 141 6.50 -4.22 22.97
N LYS A 142 7.14 -3.12 23.37
CA LYS A 142 6.68 -2.29 24.49
C LYS A 142 5.27 -1.72 24.35
N LYS A 143 4.73 -1.71 23.14
CA LYS A 143 3.38 -1.18 22.84
C LYS A 143 2.34 -2.29 22.77
N VAL A 144 2.75 -3.55 22.77
CA VAL A 144 1.82 -4.68 22.82
C VAL A 144 1.19 -4.68 24.22
N GLY A 145 -0.12 -4.46 24.26
CA GLY A 145 -0.91 -4.58 25.50
C GLY A 145 -1.11 -6.05 25.91
N ASN A 146 -1.46 -6.25 27.15
CA ASN A 146 -1.89 -7.55 27.65
C ASN A 146 -3.32 -7.86 27.19
#